data_c6d49ce62a74907c9fa67dddfa5904f0
#
_entry.id   c6d49ce62a74907c9fa67dddfa5904f0
#
_cell.length_a   1.000
_cell.length_b   1.000
_cell.length_c   1.000
_cell.angle_alpha   90.00
_cell.angle_beta   90.00
_cell.angle_gamma   90.00
#
_symmetry.space_group_name_H-M   'P 1'
#
loop_
_entity.id
_entity.type
_entity.pdbx_description
1 polymer ?
#
loop_
_entity_poly.entity_id
_entity_poly.type
_entity_poly.pdbx_seq_one_letter_code
_entity_poly.pdbx_strand_id
1 'polypeptide(L)'
;MTAITRAATAIAAVLVREGVDYAQSKAVFRAARKRAGLSALPERRGGVDRLTVEEELRFLDRAYAHGGRTGLMLQTLLETGARASELVQLRIEDVSLAERVVTIREGKGGKRREIPIRRDLAQLLQLRIGARRAGPLFASRQQGSGPTPHVLTRQRVGQIVREVARDAGITKRVYPHLLRHTVATRLLALGMDITDLQRFLGHESITTTRLYAETTAATLQRKFDALTDPAAHALVAGIRQRQGDDAALLAAGLLSQRRAEQLAAERITTAGA
;
A
#
# COMPACT_ATOMS: atom_id res chain seq x y z
N MET A 1 27.84 32.64 2.37
CA MET A 1 27.53 31.38 3.12
C MET A 1 26.29 31.60 3.95
N THR A 2 25.32 30.71 3.82
CA THR A 2 24.07 30.76 4.62
C THR A 2 24.35 30.46 6.11
N ALA A 3 23.47 30.87 7.01
CA ALA A 3 23.56 30.53 8.44
C ALA A 3 23.60 29.02 8.67
N ILE A 4 22.86 28.25 7.86
CA ILE A 4 22.85 26.79 7.89
C ILE A 4 24.23 26.22 7.54
N THR A 5 24.88 26.73 6.51
CA THR A 5 26.21 26.26 6.10
C THR A 5 27.26 26.51 7.19
N ARG A 6 27.24 27.69 7.82
CA ARG A 6 28.16 28.00 8.94
C ARG A 6 27.93 27.08 10.13
N ALA A 7 26.66 26.87 10.51
CA ALA A 7 26.32 25.97 11.60
C ALA A 7 26.73 24.51 11.30
N ALA A 8 26.49 24.03 10.07
CA ALA A 8 26.89 22.69 9.65
C ALA A 8 28.41 22.49 9.74
N THR A 9 29.22 23.46 9.29
CA THR A 9 30.69 23.42 9.38
C THR A 9 31.16 23.37 10.84
N ALA A 10 30.58 24.21 11.71
CA ALA A 10 30.93 24.23 13.13
C ALA A 10 30.58 22.88 13.80
N ILE A 11 29.41 22.33 13.51
CA ILE A 11 28.99 21.03 14.04
C ILE A 11 29.91 19.91 13.54
N ALA A 12 30.28 19.91 12.25
CA ALA A 12 31.18 18.90 11.70
C ALA A 12 32.54 18.92 12.42
N ALA A 13 33.10 20.12 12.65
CA ALA A 13 34.35 20.27 13.38
C ALA A 13 34.27 19.70 14.81
N VAL A 14 33.15 19.92 15.51
CA VAL A 14 32.94 19.38 16.86
C VAL A 14 32.82 17.84 16.82
N LEU A 15 32.05 17.27 15.91
CA LEU A 15 31.88 15.83 15.80
C LEU A 15 33.21 15.13 15.52
N VAL A 16 34.05 15.69 14.65
CA VAL A 16 35.38 15.16 14.35
C VAL A 16 36.30 15.25 15.57
N ARG A 17 36.34 16.42 16.24
CA ARG A 17 37.17 16.62 17.42
C ARG A 17 36.85 15.67 18.58
N GLU A 18 35.55 15.42 18.79
CA GLU A 18 35.07 14.54 19.86
C GLU A 18 35.03 13.05 19.45
N GLY A 19 35.51 12.70 18.25
CA GLY A 19 35.54 11.32 17.76
C GLY A 19 34.16 10.64 17.62
N VAL A 20 33.12 11.43 17.35
CA VAL A 20 31.74 10.91 17.29
C VAL A 20 31.52 10.16 15.97
N ASP A 21 31.18 8.89 16.04
CA ASP A 21 30.84 8.08 14.87
C ASP A 21 29.42 8.39 14.33
N TYR A 22 29.09 7.79 13.15
CA TYR A 22 27.79 8.01 12.52
C TYR A 22 26.60 7.53 13.37
N ALA A 23 26.74 6.44 14.11
CA ALA A 23 25.69 5.92 14.97
C ALA A 23 25.44 6.85 16.17
N GLN A 24 26.52 7.33 16.78
CA GLN A 24 26.51 8.25 17.91
C GLN A 24 26.01 9.65 17.50
N SER A 25 26.29 10.10 16.28
CA SER A 25 25.88 11.44 15.81
C SER A 25 24.38 11.68 15.93
N LYS A 26 23.52 10.66 15.71
CA LYS A 26 22.06 10.75 15.89
C LYS A 26 21.66 11.06 17.33
N ALA A 27 22.36 10.47 18.29
CA ALA A 27 22.12 10.72 19.73
C ALA A 27 22.59 12.12 20.12
N VAL A 28 23.75 12.55 19.64
CA VAL A 28 24.30 13.89 19.83
C VAL A 28 23.34 14.95 19.30
N PHE A 29 22.86 14.81 18.07
CA PHE A 29 21.90 15.75 17.49
C PHE A 29 20.57 15.80 18.26
N ARG A 30 20.09 14.66 18.77
CA ARG A 30 18.88 14.62 19.60
C ARG A 30 19.09 15.40 20.91
N ALA A 31 20.21 15.17 21.58
CA ALA A 31 20.56 15.85 22.82
C ALA A 31 20.77 17.35 22.62
N ALA A 32 21.45 17.75 21.53
CA ALA A 32 21.68 19.15 21.18
C ALA A 32 20.36 19.90 20.92
N ARG A 33 19.44 19.31 20.16
CA ARG A 33 18.09 19.89 19.93
C ARG A 33 17.33 20.08 21.23
N LYS A 34 17.37 19.06 22.12
CA LYS A 34 16.71 19.14 23.44
C LYS A 34 17.29 20.28 24.29
N ARG A 35 18.63 20.43 24.34
CA ARG A 35 19.30 21.50 25.08
C ARG A 35 19.06 22.88 24.50
N ALA A 36 18.95 22.98 23.18
CA ALA A 36 18.66 24.23 22.49
C ALA A 36 17.17 24.62 22.51
N GLY A 37 16.30 23.86 23.19
CA GLY A 37 14.86 24.09 23.19
C GLY A 37 14.19 23.92 21.82
N LEU A 38 14.90 23.30 20.86
CA LEU A 38 14.39 23.08 19.51
C LEU A 38 13.49 21.84 19.54
N SER A 39 12.22 22.05 19.82
CA SER A 39 11.19 21.03 19.56
C SER A 39 10.84 21.04 18.07
N ALA A 40 10.64 19.86 17.50
CA ALA A 40 9.97 19.78 16.20
C ALA A 40 8.63 20.52 16.34
N LEU A 41 8.32 21.39 15.39
CA LEU A 41 6.95 21.91 15.29
C LEU A 41 6.02 20.70 15.34
N PRO A 42 4.93 20.74 16.12
CA PRO A 42 3.97 19.66 16.11
C PRO A 42 3.58 19.47 14.64
N GLU A 43 3.98 18.31 14.06
CA GLU A 43 3.43 17.93 12.78
C GLU A 43 1.92 18.05 12.93
N ARG A 44 1.28 18.94 12.16
CA ARG A 44 -0.16 18.88 11.99
C ARG A 44 -0.42 17.45 11.52
N ARG A 45 -0.89 16.60 12.42
CA ARG A 45 -1.38 15.27 12.10
C ARG A 45 -2.65 15.47 11.28
N GLY A 46 -2.47 15.90 10.02
CA GLY A 46 -3.47 15.70 8.99
C GLY A 46 -3.72 14.21 8.92
N GLY A 47 -4.97 13.80 8.82
CA GLY A 47 -5.30 12.38 8.67
C GLY A 47 -4.38 11.74 7.62
N VAL A 48 -4.01 10.47 7.82
CA VAL A 48 -3.07 9.77 6.92
C VAL A 48 -3.62 9.87 5.50
N ASP A 49 -2.88 10.55 4.64
CA ASP A 49 -3.24 10.72 3.23
C ASP A 49 -3.41 9.34 2.59
N ARG A 50 -4.57 9.09 2.02
CA ARG A 50 -4.92 7.85 1.33
C ARG A 50 -5.78 8.15 0.12
N LEU A 51 -5.90 7.22 -0.80
CA LEU A 51 -6.92 7.28 -1.84
C LEU A 51 -8.30 6.98 -1.22
N THR A 52 -9.32 7.70 -1.66
CA THR A 52 -10.70 7.26 -1.43
C THR A 52 -11.02 6.08 -2.36
N VAL A 53 -12.13 5.41 -2.13
CA VAL A 53 -12.55 4.29 -2.99
C VAL A 53 -12.77 4.76 -4.44
N GLU A 54 -13.39 5.92 -4.62
CA GLU A 54 -13.62 6.52 -5.93
C GLU A 54 -12.31 6.91 -6.63
N GLU A 55 -11.34 7.41 -5.88
CA GLU A 55 -10.00 7.72 -6.41
C GLU A 55 -9.24 6.44 -6.77
N GLU A 56 -9.35 5.38 -5.96
CA GLU A 56 -8.75 4.07 -6.24
C GLU A 56 -9.30 3.48 -7.55
N LEU A 57 -10.61 3.55 -7.75
CA LEU A 57 -11.27 3.06 -8.96
C LEU A 57 -10.82 3.85 -10.19
N ARG A 58 -10.83 5.18 -10.13
CA ARG A 58 -10.35 6.02 -11.24
C ARG A 58 -8.87 5.80 -11.52
N PHE A 59 -8.07 5.62 -10.48
CA PHE A 59 -6.64 5.35 -10.60
C PHE A 59 -6.38 4.04 -11.32
N LEU A 60 -7.08 2.95 -10.95
CA LEU A 60 -6.95 1.65 -11.61
C LEU A 60 -7.47 1.68 -13.04
N ASP A 61 -8.60 2.31 -13.28
CA ASP A 61 -9.14 2.48 -14.64
C ASP A 61 -8.12 3.15 -15.56
N ARG A 62 -7.55 4.27 -15.13
CA ARG A 62 -6.48 4.95 -15.86
C ARG A 62 -5.20 4.14 -15.97
N ALA A 63 -4.84 3.38 -14.94
CA ALA A 63 -3.68 2.50 -14.98
C ALA A 63 -3.80 1.45 -16.10
N TYR A 64 -4.99 0.86 -16.27
CA TYR A 64 -5.26 -0.09 -17.35
C TYR A 64 -5.34 0.59 -18.71
N ALA A 65 -5.83 1.82 -18.81
CA ALA A 65 -5.81 2.62 -20.04
C ALA A 65 -4.36 2.94 -20.49
N HIS A 66 -3.41 3.06 -19.56
CA HIS A 66 -1.97 3.16 -19.88
C HIS A 66 -1.36 1.83 -20.37
N GLY A 67 -2.15 0.76 -20.42
CA GLY A 67 -1.81 -0.58 -20.89
C GLY A 67 -1.84 -1.63 -19.79
N GLY A 68 -2.26 -2.83 -20.15
CA GLY A 68 -2.52 -3.94 -19.22
C GLY A 68 -1.38 -4.25 -18.24
N ARG A 69 -0.11 -4.12 -18.68
CA ARG A 69 1.04 -4.29 -17.78
C ARG A 69 1.10 -3.21 -16.70
N THR A 70 0.83 -1.95 -17.05
CA THR A 70 0.81 -0.85 -16.09
C THR A 70 -0.33 -1.03 -15.11
N GLY A 71 -1.52 -1.35 -15.60
CA GLY A 71 -2.68 -1.64 -14.77
C GLY A 71 -2.40 -2.76 -13.77
N LEU A 72 -1.95 -3.91 -14.26
CA LEU A 72 -1.65 -5.07 -13.41
C LEU A 72 -0.56 -4.78 -12.36
N MET A 73 0.47 -4.04 -12.74
CA MET A 73 1.54 -3.64 -11.83
C MET A 73 1.01 -2.75 -10.69
N LEU A 74 0.18 -1.76 -11.01
CA LEU A 74 -0.39 -0.85 -10.02
C LEU A 74 -1.48 -1.51 -9.19
N GLN A 75 -2.26 -2.43 -9.77
CA GLN A 75 -3.20 -3.27 -9.03
C GLN A 75 -2.46 -4.17 -8.04
N THR A 76 -1.33 -4.77 -8.45
CA THR A 76 -0.50 -5.56 -7.53
C THR A 76 -0.02 -4.73 -6.34
N LEU A 77 0.39 -3.46 -6.55
CA LEU A 77 0.73 -2.55 -5.44
C LEU A 77 -0.46 -2.29 -4.51
N LEU A 78 -1.64 -2.02 -5.08
CA LEU A 78 -2.86 -1.71 -4.33
C LEU A 78 -3.48 -2.93 -3.63
N GLU A 79 -3.12 -4.15 -4.02
CA GLU A 79 -3.59 -5.35 -3.34
C GLU A 79 -2.60 -5.84 -2.29
N THR A 80 -1.31 -5.86 -2.63
CA THR A 80 -0.28 -6.41 -1.75
C THR A 80 0.28 -5.40 -0.75
N GLY A 81 0.11 -4.11 -0.99
CA GLY A 81 0.77 -3.08 -0.21
C GLY A 81 2.29 -3.18 -0.26
N ALA A 82 2.86 -3.87 -1.25
CA ALA A 82 4.32 -4.00 -1.41
C ALA A 82 5.00 -2.64 -1.56
N ARG A 83 6.25 -2.54 -1.11
CA ARG A 83 7.07 -1.37 -1.40
C ARG A 83 7.46 -1.35 -2.88
N ALA A 84 7.70 -0.16 -3.45
CA ALA A 84 8.15 -0.06 -4.84
C ALA A 84 9.45 -0.85 -5.10
N SER A 85 10.37 -0.90 -4.12
CA SER A 85 11.58 -1.73 -4.21
C SER A 85 11.29 -3.22 -4.20
N GLU A 86 10.30 -3.66 -3.44
CA GLU A 86 9.86 -5.06 -3.39
C GLU A 86 9.16 -5.46 -4.70
N LEU A 87 8.28 -4.59 -5.21
CA LEU A 87 7.57 -4.83 -6.47
C LEU A 87 8.54 -5.03 -7.66
N VAL A 88 9.58 -4.20 -7.77
CA VAL A 88 10.52 -4.32 -8.89
C VAL A 88 11.40 -5.56 -8.81
N GLN A 89 11.55 -6.14 -7.63
CA GLN A 89 12.28 -7.39 -7.39
C GLN A 89 11.43 -8.65 -7.54
N LEU A 90 10.09 -8.50 -7.66
CA LEU A 90 9.19 -9.64 -7.80
C LEU A 90 9.53 -10.44 -9.06
N ARG A 91 9.63 -11.74 -8.88
CA ARG A 91 9.86 -12.73 -9.93
C ARG A 91 8.62 -13.59 -10.13
N ILE A 92 8.58 -14.29 -11.24
CA ILE A 92 7.49 -15.24 -11.54
C ILE A 92 7.44 -16.33 -10.47
N GLU A 93 8.62 -16.78 -10.02
CA GLU A 93 8.79 -17.83 -9.00
C GLU A 93 8.31 -17.41 -7.60
N ASP A 94 8.03 -16.12 -7.41
CA ASP A 94 7.46 -15.59 -6.17
C ASP A 94 5.94 -15.65 -6.12
N VAL A 95 5.28 -16.06 -7.22
CA VAL A 95 3.83 -16.11 -7.33
C VAL A 95 3.36 -17.55 -7.30
N SER A 96 2.72 -17.96 -6.22
CA SER A 96 1.96 -19.21 -6.17
C SER A 96 0.51 -18.93 -6.60
N LEU A 97 0.19 -19.32 -7.84
CA LEU A 97 -1.17 -19.13 -8.37
C LEU A 97 -2.17 -20.10 -7.72
N ALA A 98 -1.73 -21.32 -7.39
CA ALA A 98 -2.55 -22.34 -6.74
C ALA A 98 -2.95 -21.92 -5.32
N GLU A 99 -2.01 -21.40 -4.55
CA GLU A 99 -2.23 -20.92 -3.17
C GLU A 99 -2.70 -19.47 -3.13
N ARG A 100 -2.65 -18.77 -4.26
CA ARG A 100 -2.95 -17.33 -4.37
C ARG A 100 -2.13 -16.49 -3.41
N VAL A 101 -0.82 -16.66 -3.48
CA VAL A 101 0.14 -15.99 -2.60
C VAL A 101 1.25 -15.35 -3.44
N VAL A 102 1.67 -14.16 -3.04
CA VAL A 102 2.88 -13.49 -3.52
C VAL A 102 3.90 -13.45 -2.39
N THR A 103 5.08 -14.00 -2.64
CA THR A 103 6.18 -14.03 -1.67
C THR A 103 7.09 -12.82 -1.86
N ILE A 104 7.28 -12.02 -0.83
CA ILE A 104 8.34 -11.01 -0.76
C ILE A 104 9.55 -11.65 -0.10
N ARG A 105 10.62 -11.90 -0.87
CA ARG A 105 11.81 -12.61 -0.38
C ARG A 105 12.68 -11.74 0.53
N GLU A 106 12.91 -10.49 0.13
CA GLU A 106 13.77 -9.54 0.82
C GLU A 106 12.97 -8.31 1.24
N GLY A 107 12.28 -8.39 2.37
CA GLY A 107 11.72 -7.23 3.04
C GLY A 107 12.82 -6.41 3.72
N LYS A 108 12.49 -5.21 4.24
CA LYS A 108 13.39 -4.44 5.09
C LYS A 108 13.84 -5.31 6.27
N GLY A 109 15.15 -5.51 6.44
CA GLY A 109 15.70 -6.43 7.46
C GLY A 109 15.78 -7.91 7.04
N GLY A 110 15.67 -8.24 5.73
CA GLY A 110 15.84 -9.61 5.21
C GLY A 110 14.67 -10.56 5.50
N LYS A 111 13.53 -10.07 6.00
CA LYS A 111 12.40 -10.91 6.39
C LYS A 111 11.52 -11.25 5.19
N ARG A 112 11.42 -12.58 4.91
CA ARG A 112 10.45 -13.13 3.98
C ARG A 112 9.04 -12.99 4.54
N ARG A 113 8.07 -12.68 3.67
CA ARG A 113 6.65 -12.75 3.99
C ARG A 113 5.82 -13.18 2.78
N GLU A 114 4.72 -13.80 3.06
CA GLU A 114 3.74 -14.26 2.10
C GLU A 114 2.49 -13.39 2.20
N ILE A 115 2.04 -12.90 1.05
CA ILE A 115 0.91 -11.99 0.95
C ILE A 115 -0.19 -12.68 0.16
N PRO A 116 -1.35 -12.97 0.75
CA PRO A 116 -2.48 -13.52 0.03
C PRO A 116 -2.99 -12.50 -0.99
N ILE A 117 -3.36 -12.98 -2.17
CA ILE A 117 -3.94 -12.19 -3.25
C ILE A 117 -5.31 -12.75 -3.63
N ARG A 118 -6.15 -11.85 -4.16
CA ARG A 118 -7.48 -12.23 -4.60
C ARG A 118 -7.44 -13.08 -5.87
N ARG A 119 -8.53 -13.81 -6.12
CA ARG A 119 -8.68 -14.71 -7.27
C ARG A 119 -8.50 -13.96 -8.61
N ASP A 120 -9.12 -12.80 -8.74
CA ASP A 120 -9.02 -11.96 -9.94
C ASP A 120 -7.59 -11.49 -10.23
N LEU A 121 -6.86 -11.03 -9.21
CA LEU A 121 -5.44 -10.70 -9.40
C LEU A 121 -4.61 -11.93 -9.79
N ALA A 122 -4.87 -13.09 -9.16
CA ALA A 122 -4.17 -14.33 -9.50
C ALA A 122 -4.42 -14.73 -10.96
N GLN A 123 -5.66 -14.60 -11.46
CA GLN A 123 -6.01 -14.85 -12.86
C GLN A 123 -5.30 -13.87 -13.82
N LEU A 124 -5.28 -12.59 -13.50
CA LEU A 124 -4.56 -11.58 -14.30
C LEU A 124 -3.05 -11.83 -14.31
N LEU A 125 -2.47 -12.23 -13.18
CA LEU A 125 -1.08 -12.63 -13.08
C LEU A 125 -0.81 -13.90 -13.90
N GLN A 126 -1.71 -14.89 -13.88
CA GLN A 126 -1.62 -16.09 -14.70
C GLN A 126 -1.59 -15.75 -16.19
N LEU A 127 -2.48 -14.89 -16.66
CA LEU A 127 -2.48 -14.38 -18.04
C LEU A 127 -1.18 -13.66 -18.39
N ARG A 128 -0.67 -12.86 -17.49
CA ARG A 128 0.60 -12.13 -17.67
C ARG A 128 1.80 -13.05 -17.68
N ILE A 129 1.84 -14.05 -16.82
CA ILE A 129 2.93 -15.04 -16.74
C ILE A 129 2.91 -15.92 -17.99
N GLY A 130 1.75 -16.41 -18.41
CA GLY A 130 1.63 -17.31 -19.55
C GLY A 130 2.45 -18.58 -19.36
N ALA A 131 3.20 -18.93 -20.39
CA ALA A 131 4.09 -20.13 -20.38
C ALA A 131 5.44 -19.90 -19.68
N ARG A 132 5.76 -18.68 -19.26
CA ARG A 132 7.04 -18.39 -18.61
C ARG A 132 7.13 -19.09 -17.25
N ARG A 133 8.31 -19.64 -16.94
CA ARG A 133 8.56 -20.35 -15.68
C ARG A 133 9.41 -19.55 -14.70
N ALA A 134 10.18 -18.59 -15.20
CA ALA A 134 11.11 -17.82 -14.38
C ALA A 134 11.33 -16.41 -14.94
N GLY A 135 11.93 -15.54 -14.13
CA GLY A 135 12.31 -14.20 -14.50
C GLY A 135 11.50 -13.10 -13.83
N PRO A 136 11.76 -11.82 -14.14
CA PRO A 136 11.06 -10.71 -13.51
C PRO A 136 9.56 -10.73 -13.84
N LEU A 137 8.72 -10.53 -12.83
CA LEU A 137 7.27 -10.44 -13.00
C LEU A 137 6.90 -9.19 -13.82
N PHE A 138 7.55 -8.06 -13.51
CA PHE A 138 7.40 -6.79 -14.22
C PHE A 138 8.76 -6.32 -14.77
N ALA A 139 8.94 -6.45 -16.09
CA ALA A 139 10.12 -5.94 -16.77
C ALA A 139 9.93 -4.50 -17.26
N SER A 140 11.00 -3.75 -17.55
CA SER A 140 10.90 -2.44 -18.21
C SER A 140 10.37 -2.59 -19.64
N ARG A 141 9.74 -1.51 -20.17
CA ARG A 141 9.34 -1.45 -21.59
C ARG A 141 10.50 -1.14 -22.52
N GLN A 142 11.56 -0.52 -22.01
CA GLN A 142 12.70 -0.17 -22.82
C GLN A 142 13.41 -1.45 -23.28
N GLN A 143 13.28 -1.75 -24.55
CA GLN A 143 14.12 -2.72 -25.23
C GLN A 143 15.48 -2.02 -25.46
N GLY A 144 16.45 -2.37 -24.63
CA GLY A 144 17.84 -2.11 -24.99
C GLY A 144 18.28 -3.09 -26.06
N SER A 145 19.33 -2.76 -26.80
CA SER A 145 19.92 -3.60 -27.86
C SER A 145 20.56 -4.90 -27.36
N GLY A 146 20.27 -5.32 -26.09
CA GLY A 146 20.85 -6.51 -25.46
C GLY A 146 19.82 -7.58 -25.10
N PRO A 147 20.27 -8.84 -24.91
CA PRO A 147 19.41 -9.98 -24.63
C PRO A 147 18.78 -9.98 -23.24
N THR A 148 19.19 -9.08 -22.35
CA THR A 148 18.67 -8.99 -20.96
C THR A 148 17.52 -7.99 -20.86
N PRO A 149 16.38 -8.37 -20.26
CA PRO A 149 15.29 -7.44 -20.00
C PRO A 149 15.76 -6.29 -19.11
N HIS A 150 15.51 -5.06 -19.51
CA HIS A 150 15.79 -3.91 -18.66
C HIS A 150 15.02 -4.02 -17.35
N VAL A 151 15.74 -3.85 -16.25
CA VAL A 151 15.18 -3.91 -14.89
C VAL A 151 14.27 -2.70 -14.67
N LEU A 152 13.05 -2.94 -14.25
CA LEU A 152 12.18 -1.88 -13.79
C LEU A 152 12.75 -1.25 -12.51
N THR A 153 12.90 0.07 -12.46
CA THR A 153 13.43 0.75 -11.29
C THR A 153 12.32 1.28 -10.40
N ARG A 154 12.59 1.41 -9.09
CA ARG A 154 11.65 2.03 -8.14
C ARG A 154 11.29 3.47 -8.50
N GLN A 155 12.25 4.21 -9.09
CA GLN A 155 12.03 5.58 -9.57
C GLN A 155 11.01 5.60 -10.71
N ARG A 156 11.13 4.67 -11.66
CA ARG A 156 10.17 4.55 -12.77
C ARG A 156 8.78 4.16 -12.28
N VAL A 157 8.67 3.26 -11.31
CA VAL A 157 7.38 2.96 -10.65
C VAL A 157 6.78 4.23 -10.03
N GLY A 158 7.58 5.01 -9.31
CA GLY A 158 7.13 6.28 -8.74
C GLY A 158 6.69 7.32 -9.77
N GLN A 159 7.34 7.36 -10.94
CA GLN A 159 6.93 8.21 -12.07
C GLN A 159 5.58 7.75 -12.63
N ILE A 160 5.44 6.46 -12.93
CA ILE A 160 4.20 5.86 -13.45
C ILE A 160 3.03 6.13 -12.49
N VAL A 161 3.23 5.96 -11.19
CA VAL A 161 2.19 6.25 -10.18
C VAL A 161 1.72 7.70 -10.27
N ARG A 162 2.64 8.66 -10.41
CA ARG A 162 2.29 10.09 -10.53
C ARG A 162 1.62 10.42 -11.86
N GLU A 163 2.09 9.85 -12.97
CA GLU A 163 1.51 10.00 -14.30
C GLU A 163 0.04 9.54 -14.29
N VAL A 164 -0.20 8.31 -13.84
CA VAL A 164 -1.54 7.72 -13.76
C VAL A 164 -2.45 8.52 -12.82
N ALA A 165 -1.96 8.95 -11.66
CA ALA A 165 -2.76 9.74 -10.72
C ALA A 165 -3.20 11.08 -11.29
N ARG A 166 -2.29 11.78 -12.00
CA ARG A 166 -2.61 13.01 -12.71
C ARG A 166 -3.70 12.78 -13.77
N ASP A 167 -3.53 11.73 -14.58
CA ASP A 167 -4.43 11.41 -15.67
C ASP A 167 -5.79 10.86 -15.18
N ALA A 168 -5.84 10.37 -13.92
CA ALA A 168 -7.05 10.01 -13.20
C ALA A 168 -7.76 11.22 -12.54
N GLY A 169 -7.22 12.43 -12.69
CA GLY A 169 -7.78 13.65 -12.08
C GLY A 169 -7.67 13.67 -10.54
N ILE A 170 -6.67 13.00 -9.97
CA ILE A 170 -6.44 13.00 -8.53
C ILE A 170 -5.55 14.18 -8.19
N THR A 171 -6.09 15.15 -7.44
CA THR A 171 -5.42 16.42 -7.14
C THR A 171 -4.35 16.32 -6.07
N LYS A 172 -4.48 15.37 -5.15
CA LYS A 172 -3.45 15.13 -4.11
C LYS A 172 -2.20 14.44 -4.68
N ARG A 173 -1.09 14.63 -3.99
CA ARG A 173 0.18 13.99 -4.37
C ARG A 173 0.12 12.48 -4.15
N VAL A 174 0.10 11.69 -5.23
CA VAL A 174 0.11 10.22 -5.16
C VAL A 174 1.54 9.70 -5.40
N TYR A 175 1.95 8.75 -4.56
CA TYR A 175 3.27 8.09 -4.60
C TYR A 175 3.15 6.66 -4.04
N PRO A 176 4.10 5.75 -4.30
CA PRO A 176 3.95 4.34 -3.92
C PRO A 176 3.66 4.09 -2.44
N HIS A 177 4.23 4.90 -1.52
CA HIS A 177 3.91 4.77 -0.10
C HIS A 177 2.47 5.18 0.23
N LEU A 178 1.89 6.15 -0.50
CA LEU A 178 0.48 6.50 -0.32
C LEU A 178 -0.43 5.34 -0.75
N LEU A 179 -0.11 4.62 -1.83
CA LEU A 179 -0.84 3.41 -2.22
C LEU A 179 -0.80 2.36 -1.11
N ARG A 180 0.37 2.15 -0.50
CA ARG A 180 0.51 1.25 0.65
C ARG A 180 -0.27 1.73 1.88
N HIS A 181 -0.33 3.03 2.16
CA HIS A 181 -1.18 3.62 3.19
C HIS A 181 -2.66 3.35 2.92
N THR A 182 -3.07 3.47 1.66
CA THR A 182 -4.43 3.14 1.22
C THR A 182 -4.76 1.68 1.54
N VAL A 183 -3.88 0.74 1.19
CA VAL A 183 -4.04 -0.69 1.52
C VAL A 183 -4.15 -0.91 3.03
N ALA A 184 -3.23 -0.33 3.81
CA ALA A 184 -3.22 -0.46 5.26
C ALA A 184 -4.55 0.00 5.89
N THR A 185 -4.98 1.19 5.52
CA THR A 185 -6.22 1.78 6.05
C THR A 185 -7.46 1.00 5.61
N ARG A 186 -7.46 0.51 4.37
CA ARG A 186 -8.54 -0.32 3.84
C ARG A 186 -8.67 -1.64 4.59
N LEU A 187 -7.55 -2.36 4.79
CA LEU A 187 -7.57 -3.65 5.49
C LEU A 187 -8.00 -3.51 6.95
N LEU A 188 -7.55 -2.45 7.66
CA LEU A 188 -8.06 -2.13 8.99
C LEU A 188 -9.55 -1.81 8.98
N ALA A 189 -10.00 -1.06 7.97
CA ALA A 189 -11.39 -0.73 7.80
C ALA A 189 -12.27 -1.97 7.54
N LEU A 190 -11.72 -3.01 6.93
CA LEU A 190 -12.36 -4.31 6.71
C LEU A 190 -12.27 -5.22 7.95
N GLY A 191 -11.64 -4.78 9.03
CA GLY A 191 -11.57 -5.52 10.28
C GLY A 191 -10.32 -6.37 10.48
N MET A 192 -9.31 -6.25 9.60
CA MET A 192 -8.04 -6.93 9.82
C MET A 192 -7.41 -6.45 11.13
N ASP A 193 -6.92 -7.38 11.95
CA ASP A 193 -6.22 -7.04 13.18
C ASP A 193 -4.90 -6.31 12.90
N ILE A 194 -4.50 -5.43 13.81
CA ILE A 194 -3.29 -4.62 13.66
C ILE A 194 -2.01 -5.46 13.59
N THR A 195 -1.99 -6.61 14.27
CA THR A 195 -0.86 -7.54 14.27
C THR A 195 -0.76 -8.27 12.95
N ASP A 196 -1.90 -8.68 12.39
CA ASP A 196 -1.97 -9.32 11.07
C ASP A 196 -1.63 -8.32 9.97
N LEU A 197 -2.10 -7.07 10.08
CA LEU A 197 -1.70 -6.01 9.17
C LEU A 197 -0.19 -5.74 9.22
N GLN A 198 0.41 -5.78 10.42
CA GLN A 198 1.86 -5.64 10.58
C GLN A 198 2.61 -6.75 9.83
N ARG A 199 2.16 -8.00 9.96
CA ARG A 199 2.72 -9.16 9.25
C ARG A 199 2.53 -9.02 7.75
N PHE A 200 1.31 -8.71 7.31
CA PHE A 200 0.95 -8.50 5.90
C PHE A 200 1.86 -7.46 5.23
N LEU A 201 2.02 -6.31 5.87
CA LEU A 201 2.85 -5.23 5.34
C LEU A 201 4.35 -5.45 5.58
N GLY A 202 4.76 -6.26 6.54
CA GLY A 202 6.17 -6.43 6.94
C GLY A 202 6.72 -5.18 7.63
N HIS A 203 6.01 -4.67 8.63
CA HIS A 203 6.47 -3.59 9.50
C HIS A 203 7.29 -4.16 10.66
N GLU A 204 8.48 -3.61 10.90
CA GLU A 204 9.33 -4.00 12.03
C GLU A 204 8.78 -3.50 13.38
N SER A 205 8.01 -2.42 13.34
CA SER A 205 7.50 -1.76 14.54
C SER A 205 5.99 -1.61 14.47
N ILE A 206 5.33 -1.99 15.55
CA ILE A 206 3.90 -1.75 15.80
C ILE A 206 3.55 -0.26 15.76
N THR A 207 4.50 0.61 16.13
CA THR A 207 4.31 2.08 16.09
C THR A 207 3.96 2.56 14.69
N THR A 208 4.58 1.99 13.65
CA THR A 208 4.29 2.33 12.25
C THR A 208 2.88 1.87 11.85
N THR A 209 2.43 0.74 12.38
CA THR A 209 1.09 0.20 12.09
C THR A 209 0.02 0.93 12.92
N ARG A 210 0.31 1.32 14.16
CA ARG A 210 -0.58 2.11 15.02
C ARG A 210 -0.96 3.45 14.40
N LEU A 211 -0.07 4.07 13.61
CA LEU A 211 -0.37 5.32 12.90
C LEU A 211 -1.62 5.18 12.00
N TYR A 212 -1.86 3.98 11.46
CA TYR A 212 -3.06 3.71 10.65
C TYR A 212 -4.30 3.41 11.50
N ALA A 213 -4.12 2.79 12.66
CA ALA A 213 -5.23 2.46 13.56
C ALA A 213 -5.85 3.71 14.20
N GLU A 214 -5.03 4.72 14.50
CA GLU A 214 -5.52 6.00 15.06
C GLU A 214 -6.31 6.83 14.05
N THR A 215 -6.28 6.48 12.76
CA THR A 215 -6.73 7.38 11.67
C THR A 215 -8.21 7.26 11.35
N THR A 216 -8.95 6.29 11.87
CA THR A 216 -10.34 6.11 11.46
C THR A 216 -11.33 5.97 12.63
N ALA A 217 -11.88 7.12 13.05
CA ALA A 217 -13.11 7.14 13.89
C ALA A 217 -14.21 6.27 13.26
N ALA A 218 -14.32 6.25 11.93
CA ALA A 218 -15.23 5.40 11.16
C ALA A 218 -14.98 3.89 11.33
N THR A 219 -13.73 3.46 11.54
CA THR A 219 -13.42 2.04 11.83
C THR A 219 -13.82 1.68 13.25
N LEU A 220 -13.58 2.59 14.20
CA LEU A 220 -14.00 2.41 15.59
C LEU A 220 -15.53 2.35 15.66
N GLN A 221 -16.22 3.25 14.97
CA GLN A 221 -17.68 3.26 14.90
C GLN A 221 -18.22 1.95 14.33
N ARG A 222 -17.70 1.46 13.20
CA ARG A 222 -18.12 0.19 12.62
C ARG A 222 -17.88 -1.01 13.52
N LYS A 223 -16.74 -1.06 14.21
CA LYS A 223 -16.46 -2.11 15.21
C LYS A 223 -17.43 -2.03 16.39
N PHE A 224 -17.73 -0.82 16.84
CA PHE A 224 -18.70 -0.58 17.89
C PHE A 224 -20.09 -1.02 17.45
N ASP A 225 -20.54 -0.62 16.26
CA ASP A 225 -21.83 -1.00 15.70
C ASP A 225 -21.93 -2.52 15.50
N ALA A 226 -20.88 -3.17 15.01
CA ALA A 226 -20.84 -4.64 14.88
C ALA A 226 -20.91 -5.38 16.22
N LEU A 227 -20.39 -4.78 17.30
CA LEU A 227 -20.43 -5.35 18.66
C LEU A 227 -21.77 -5.05 19.36
N THR A 228 -22.38 -3.92 19.04
CA THR A 228 -23.60 -3.45 19.72
C THR A 228 -24.87 -3.70 18.92
N ASP A 229 -24.75 -3.98 17.61
CA ASP A 229 -25.86 -4.36 16.74
C ASP A 229 -25.60 -5.70 16.03
N PRO A 230 -25.88 -6.83 16.70
CA PRO A 230 -25.72 -8.17 16.13
C PRO A 230 -26.56 -8.42 14.88
N ALA A 231 -27.69 -7.71 14.71
CA ALA A 231 -28.57 -7.85 13.54
C ALA A 231 -27.94 -7.27 12.29
N ALA A 232 -27.29 -6.09 12.38
CA ALA A 232 -26.52 -5.53 11.27
C ALA A 232 -25.33 -6.41 10.91
N HIS A 233 -24.66 -7.02 11.90
CA HIS A 233 -23.56 -7.96 11.67
C HIS A 233 -24.05 -9.24 10.99
N ALA A 234 -25.19 -9.81 11.41
CA ALA A 234 -25.81 -10.97 10.79
C ALA A 234 -26.25 -10.70 9.35
N LEU A 235 -26.75 -9.48 9.06
CA LEU A 235 -27.12 -9.06 7.71
C LEU A 235 -25.88 -9.02 6.79
N VAL A 236 -24.78 -8.42 7.24
CA VAL A 236 -23.50 -8.38 6.49
C VAL A 236 -22.93 -9.79 6.30
N ALA A 237 -22.99 -10.64 7.33
CA ALA A 237 -22.58 -12.05 7.23
C ALA A 237 -23.50 -12.86 6.29
N GLY A 238 -24.81 -12.62 6.33
CA GLY A 238 -25.79 -13.23 5.43
C GLY A 238 -25.64 -12.79 3.97
N ILE A 239 -25.22 -11.55 3.73
CA ILE A 239 -24.86 -11.06 2.40
C ILE A 239 -23.59 -11.78 1.91
N ARG A 240 -22.58 -11.94 2.77
CA ARG A 240 -21.37 -12.72 2.48
C ARG A 240 -21.69 -14.17 2.11
N GLN A 241 -22.59 -14.80 2.82
CA GLN A 241 -22.94 -16.22 2.59
C GLN A 241 -23.77 -16.44 1.32
N ARG A 242 -24.65 -15.49 0.96
CA ARG A 242 -25.55 -15.62 -0.19
C ARG A 242 -24.97 -15.15 -1.51
N GLN A 243 -23.99 -14.28 -1.51
CA GLN A 243 -23.44 -13.63 -2.70
C GLN A 243 -22.03 -14.10 -3.07
N GLY A 244 -21.46 -15.06 -2.35
CA GLY A 244 -20.20 -15.72 -2.68
C GLY A 244 -19.05 -14.77 -3.01
N ASP A 245 -18.50 -14.88 -4.23
CA ASP A 245 -17.32 -14.13 -4.68
C ASP A 245 -17.57 -12.62 -4.82
N ASP A 246 -18.81 -12.15 -5.03
CA ASP A 246 -19.13 -10.71 -5.11
C ASP A 246 -18.95 -10.02 -3.74
N ALA A 247 -19.21 -10.73 -2.64
CA ALA A 247 -18.96 -10.21 -1.31
C ALA A 247 -17.46 -10.12 -1.00
N ALA A 248 -16.65 -11.02 -1.56
CA ALA A 248 -15.20 -10.93 -1.48
C ALA A 248 -14.66 -9.73 -2.30
N LEU A 249 -15.27 -9.43 -3.44
CA LEU A 249 -15.00 -8.22 -4.24
C LEU A 249 -15.37 -6.94 -3.49
N LEU A 250 -16.48 -6.93 -2.80
CA LEU A 250 -16.93 -5.86 -1.91
C LEU A 250 -16.00 -5.67 -0.71
N ALA A 251 -15.63 -6.76 -0.07
CA ALA A 251 -14.70 -6.76 1.05
C ALA A 251 -13.28 -6.35 0.64
N ALA A 252 -12.90 -6.57 -0.60
CA ALA A 252 -11.59 -6.19 -1.12
C ALA A 252 -11.49 -4.70 -1.54
N GLY A 253 -12.56 -3.91 -1.39
CA GLY A 253 -12.53 -2.47 -1.63
C GLY A 253 -12.37 -2.05 -3.08
N LEU A 254 -12.80 -2.89 -4.02
CA LEU A 254 -12.83 -2.55 -5.46
C LEU A 254 -14.12 -1.88 -5.88
N LEU A 255 -15.19 -2.05 -5.11
CA LEU A 255 -16.45 -1.35 -5.32
C LEU A 255 -16.66 -0.35 -4.19
N SER A 256 -17.12 0.86 -4.53
CA SER A 256 -17.49 1.82 -3.52
C SER A 256 -18.63 1.25 -2.67
N GLN A 257 -18.65 1.59 -1.38
CA GLN A 257 -19.72 1.16 -0.48
C GLN A 257 -21.11 1.49 -1.03
N ARG A 258 -21.27 2.66 -1.69
CA ARG A 258 -22.50 3.06 -2.39
C ARG A 258 -22.88 2.15 -3.56
N ARG A 259 -21.91 1.69 -4.33
CA ARG A 259 -22.15 0.78 -5.46
C ARG A 259 -22.55 -0.62 -4.96
N ALA A 260 -22.01 -1.02 -3.83
CA ALA A 260 -22.38 -2.23 -3.13
C ALA A 260 -23.83 -2.17 -2.62
N GLU A 261 -24.20 -1.06 -2.00
CA GLU A 261 -25.56 -0.79 -1.52
C GLU A 261 -26.55 -0.71 -2.69
N GLN A 262 -26.19 -0.08 -3.81
CA GLN A 262 -27.01 -0.03 -5.02
C GLN A 262 -27.23 -1.40 -5.64
N LEU A 263 -26.17 -2.20 -5.82
CA LEU A 263 -26.28 -3.55 -6.36
C LEU A 263 -27.06 -4.49 -5.44
N ALA A 264 -26.95 -4.33 -4.12
CA ALA A 264 -27.74 -5.07 -3.14
C ALA A 264 -29.23 -4.67 -3.22
N ALA A 265 -29.54 -3.39 -3.35
CA ALA A 265 -30.91 -2.88 -3.50
C ALA A 265 -31.57 -3.35 -4.81
N GLU A 266 -30.86 -3.29 -5.94
CA GLU A 266 -31.35 -3.75 -7.23
C GLU A 266 -31.68 -5.24 -7.26
N ARG A 267 -30.87 -6.08 -6.58
CA ARG A 267 -31.13 -7.53 -6.48
C ARG A 267 -32.31 -7.89 -5.60
N ILE A 268 -32.57 -7.12 -4.54
CA ILE A 268 -33.75 -7.29 -3.70
C ILE A 268 -35.01 -6.98 -4.50
N THR A 269 -34.98 -5.96 -5.35
CA THR A 269 -36.11 -5.56 -6.21
C THR A 269 -36.40 -6.59 -7.31
N THR A 270 -35.34 -7.22 -7.87
CA THR A 270 -35.49 -8.25 -8.93
C THR A 270 -35.82 -9.65 -8.39
N ALA A 271 -35.58 -9.93 -7.10
CA ALA A 271 -35.92 -11.21 -6.49
C ALA A 271 -37.34 -11.24 -5.89
N GLY A 272 -38.02 -10.09 -5.85
CA GLY A 272 -39.41 -9.93 -5.38
C GLY A 272 -40.45 -9.73 -6.49
N ALA A 273 -40.02 -9.79 -7.77
CA ALA A 273 -40.88 -9.80 -8.93
C ALA A 273 -40.84 -11.17 -9.66
#